data_5b6d657751fe79ce463fccb176833b94
#
_entry.id   5b6d657751fe79ce463fccb176833b94
#
_cell.length_a   1.000
_cell.length_b   1.000
_cell.length_c   1.000
_cell.angle_alpha   90.00
_cell.angle_beta   90.00
_cell.angle_gamma   90.00
#
_symmetry.space_group_name_H-M   'P 1'
#
loop_
_entity.id
_entity.type
_entity.pdbx_description
1 polymer ?
#
loop_
_entity_poly.entity_id
_entity_poly.type
_entity_poly.pdbx_seq_one_letter_code
_entity_poly.pdbx_strand_id
1 'polypeptide(L)'
;MQRKNGRRKKIAYVLCGILAVVLFSGCQSTAADGTDEKVFAYGDTTFNAENDESDVNPHNGYSGWACIRYGIGETLFHYSDSMEIEPWLAESYELVDDTTWRITLHEGISFTSGRTLDAEAVKECLENLIAVHDRARGDLKIESIEADGLIVTIHTEQPVPALLSYLSDPYGCIIDMQAGVTDDGNVAGTGPYRAVQVETDQGLTLVKNDNYWNAKARPDRSKNDPRRRYDDDGVTVRRARRGVRPAVFQSDPVPR
;
A
#
# COMPACT_ATOMS: atom_id res chain seq x y z
N MET A 1 -79.60 -2.67 18.43
CA MET A 1 -78.28 -3.12 18.93
C MET A 1 -77.27 -3.31 17.77
N GLN A 2 -77.12 -2.32 16.89
CA GLN A 2 -76.28 -2.44 15.66
C GLN A 2 -75.25 -1.29 15.41
N ARG A 3 -75.07 -0.37 16.34
CA ARG A 3 -74.17 0.78 16.11
C ARG A 3 -72.70 0.63 16.61
N LYS A 4 -72.34 -0.47 17.31
CA LYS A 4 -71.00 -0.63 17.89
C LYS A 4 -69.94 -1.32 16.94
N ASN A 5 -70.45 -2.08 15.93
CA ASN A 5 -69.49 -2.83 15.06
C ASN A 5 -68.76 -1.96 13.98
N GLY A 6 -69.39 -0.88 13.53
CA GLY A 6 -68.80 -0.01 12.51
C GLY A 6 -67.60 0.82 12.99
N ARG A 7 -67.60 1.20 14.28
CA ARG A 7 -66.50 2.00 14.88
C ARG A 7 -65.25 1.17 15.08
N ARG A 8 -65.38 -0.11 15.48
CA ARG A 8 -64.22 -1.03 15.66
C ARG A 8 -63.55 -1.39 14.34
N LYS A 9 -64.29 -1.57 13.26
CA LYS A 9 -63.74 -1.81 11.91
C LYS A 9 -63.00 -0.60 11.38
N LYS A 10 -63.51 0.61 11.56
CA LYS A 10 -62.81 1.85 11.13
C LYS A 10 -61.52 2.09 11.91
N ILE A 11 -61.47 1.78 13.21
CA ILE A 11 -60.27 1.89 14.03
C ILE A 11 -59.23 0.84 13.60
N ALA A 12 -59.62 -0.39 13.26
CA ALA A 12 -58.73 -1.42 12.77
C ALA A 12 -58.07 -1.06 11.42
N TYR A 13 -58.81 -0.45 10.49
CA TYR A 13 -58.25 0.00 9.21
C TYR A 13 -57.31 1.19 9.36
N VAL A 14 -57.56 2.12 10.30
CA VAL A 14 -56.68 3.22 10.60
C VAL A 14 -55.39 2.74 11.26
N LEU A 15 -55.44 1.79 12.19
CA LEU A 15 -54.27 1.16 12.80
C LEU A 15 -53.45 0.33 11.80
N CYS A 16 -54.06 -0.43 10.90
CA CYS A 16 -53.37 -1.12 9.81
C CYS A 16 -52.71 -0.14 8.82
N GLY A 17 -53.37 0.98 8.49
CA GLY A 17 -52.82 2.03 7.64
C GLY A 17 -51.57 2.71 8.24
N ILE A 18 -51.60 2.98 9.55
CA ILE A 18 -50.45 3.56 10.26
C ILE A 18 -49.29 2.56 10.35
N LEU A 19 -49.56 1.27 10.58
CA LEU A 19 -48.53 0.24 10.63
C LEU A 19 -47.86 0.01 9.25
N ALA A 20 -48.62 0.12 8.15
CA ALA A 20 -48.08 0.01 6.80
C ALA A 20 -47.18 1.22 6.43
N VAL A 21 -47.50 2.43 6.91
CA VAL A 21 -46.67 3.62 6.65
C VAL A 21 -45.36 3.54 7.43
N VAL A 22 -45.33 2.96 8.63
CA VAL A 22 -44.12 2.80 9.44
C VAL A 22 -43.18 1.74 8.83
N LEU A 23 -43.70 0.72 8.12
CA LEU A 23 -42.89 -0.31 7.48
C LEU A 23 -42.25 0.17 6.15
N PHE A 24 -42.73 1.24 5.53
CA PHE A 24 -42.13 1.83 4.32
C PHE A 24 -41.15 2.94 4.61
N SER A 25 -40.99 3.40 5.86
CA SER A 25 -40.01 4.43 6.23
C SER A 25 -38.62 3.87 6.58
N GLY A 26 -38.39 2.58 6.35
CA GLY A 26 -37.20 1.85 6.76
C GLY A 26 -36.09 1.74 5.73
N CYS A 27 -36.18 2.39 4.57
CA CYS A 27 -35.08 2.42 3.57
C CYS A 27 -34.98 3.81 2.93
N GLN A 28 -34.81 4.85 3.76
CA GLN A 28 -34.07 6.02 3.28
C GLN A 28 -32.58 5.72 3.52
N SER A 29 -31.94 5.13 2.50
CA SER A 29 -30.53 5.39 2.29
C SER A 29 -30.42 6.90 2.20
N THR A 30 -29.85 7.52 3.22
CA THR A 30 -29.28 8.87 3.10
C THR A 30 -28.26 8.78 1.98
N ALA A 31 -28.67 9.16 0.78
CA ALA A 31 -27.73 9.58 -0.24
C ALA A 31 -26.98 10.74 0.41
N ALA A 32 -25.79 10.46 0.89
CA ALA A 32 -24.82 11.49 1.20
C ALA A 32 -24.68 12.26 -0.12
N ASP A 33 -25.02 13.52 -0.07
CA ASP A 33 -24.69 14.51 -1.10
C ASP A 33 -23.16 14.51 -1.16
N GLY A 34 -22.62 13.73 -2.09
CA GLY A 34 -21.21 13.43 -2.15
C GLY A 34 -20.66 13.86 -3.47
N THR A 35 -19.66 14.62 -3.45
CA THR A 35 -18.55 14.46 -4.36
C THR A 35 -18.35 12.95 -4.57
N ASP A 36 -18.36 12.48 -5.82
CA ASP A 36 -18.11 11.08 -6.22
C ASP A 36 -16.66 10.66 -5.85
N GLU A 37 -16.33 10.67 -4.57
CA GLU A 37 -15.07 10.15 -4.07
C GLU A 37 -15.16 8.62 -4.07
N LYS A 38 -14.57 8.02 -5.09
CA LYS A 38 -14.52 6.57 -5.21
C LYS A 38 -13.55 6.03 -4.18
N VAL A 39 -14.06 5.41 -3.14
CA VAL A 39 -13.29 4.77 -2.09
C VAL A 39 -13.15 3.28 -2.39
N PHE A 40 -11.93 2.79 -2.51
CA PHE A 40 -11.62 1.37 -2.53
C PHE A 40 -11.27 0.91 -1.12
N ALA A 41 -11.95 -0.13 -0.63
CA ALA A 41 -11.65 -0.73 0.66
C ALA A 41 -11.03 -2.13 0.47
N TYR A 42 -9.83 -2.34 1.01
CA TYR A 42 -9.13 -3.61 0.99
C TYR A 42 -8.99 -4.14 2.42
N GLY A 43 -9.26 -5.43 2.63
CA GLY A 43 -9.10 -6.09 3.92
C GLY A 43 -7.76 -6.83 3.97
N ASP A 44 -6.94 -6.54 4.96
CA ASP A 44 -5.67 -7.20 5.22
C ASP A 44 -5.58 -7.68 6.69
N THR A 45 -4.77 -8.71 6.93
CA THR A 45 -4.49 -9.26 8.25
C THR A 45 -3.07 -8.97 8.71
N THR A 46 -2.21 -8.42 7.86
CA THR A 46 -0.80 -8.16 8.16
C THR A 46 -0.59 -6.93 9.02
N PHE A 47 -1.51 -5.96 8.98
CA PHE A 47 -1.41 -4.73 9.75
C PHE A 47 -2.14 -4.90 11.09
N ASN A 48 -1.43 -5.35 12.12
CA ASN A 48 -2.01 -5.54 13.47
C ASN A 48 -0.97 -5.46 14.59
N ALA A 49 -1.40 -4.98 15.77
CA ALA A 49 -0.55 -4.81 16.94
C ALA A 49 -0.12 -6.14 17.62
N GLU A 50 -0.81 -7.25 17.35
CA GLU A 50 -0.48 -8.55 17.96
C GLU A 50 0.87 -9.10 17.46
N ASN A 51 1.33 -8.61 16.29
CA ASN A 51 2.56 -9.06 15.63
C ASN A 51 3.65 -7.98 15.62
N ASP A 52 3.53 -6.91 16.41
CA ASP A 52 4.37 -5.71 16.33
C ASP A 52 4.40 -5.04 14.94
N GLU A 53 3.41 -5.34 14.10
CA GLU A 53 3.23 -4.80 12.75
C GLU A 53 2.23 -3.65 12.77
N SER A 54 2.47 -2.66 13.63
CA SER A 54 1.55 -1.56 13.87
C SER A 54 1.78 -0.35 12.96
N ASP A 55 2.78 -0.42 12.10
CA ASP A 55 3.23 0.68 11.24
C ASP A 55 3.43 0.23 9.78
N VAL A 56 3.86 1.14 8.94
CA VAL A 56 4.25 0.86 7.55
C VAL A 56 5.75 1.09 7.32
N ASN A 57 6.55 1.14 8.39
CA ASN A 57 7.99 1.26 8.30
C ASN A 57 8.62 -0.05 7.78
N PRO A 58 9.22 -0.08 6.58
CA PRO A 58 9.76 -1.31 5.99
C PRO A 58 10.91 -1.91 6.80
N HIS A 59 11.55 -1.13 7.67
CA HIS A 59 12.65 -1.60 8.51
C HIS A 59 12.17 -2.29 9.80
N ASN A 60 10.86 -2.31 10.06
CA ASN A 60 10.27 -2.96 11.23
C ASN A 60 9.65 -4.31 10.85
N GLY A 61 10.35 -5.41 11.10
CA GLY A 61 9.85 -6.77 10.90
C GLY A 61 9.21 -7.01 9.54
N TYR A 62 7.92 -7.38 9.52
CA TYR A 62 7.16 -7.64 8.30
C TYR A 62 6.42 -6.42 7.74
N SER A 63 6.54 -5.24 8.34
CA SER A 63 5.85 -4.01 7.90
C SER A 63 6.22 -3.58 6.47
N GLY A 64 7.38 -4.01 5.96
CA GLY A 64 7.77 -3.83 4.55
C GLY A 64 6.76 -4.38 3.56
N TRP A 65 6.09 -5.51 3.88
CA TRP A 65 5.02 -6.06 3.06
C TRP A 65 3.82 -5.11 2.95
N ALA A 66 3.47 -4.43 4.04
CA ALA A 66 2.43 -3.40 4.02
C ALA A 66 2.88 -2.19 3.20
N CYS A 67 4.10 -1.72 3.39
CA CYS A 67 4.67 -0.59 2.66
C CYS A 67 4.62 -0.77 1.13
N ILE A 68 5.07 -1.92 0.62
CA ILE A 68 5.02 -2.25 -0.81
C ILE A 68 3.57 -2.49 -1.28
N ARG A 69 2.82 -3.33 -0.57
CA ARG A 69 1.48 -3.76 -0.97
C ARG A 69 0.52 -2.58 -1.13
N TYR A 70 0.66 -1.59 -0.27
CA TYR A 70 -0.17 -0.39 -0.29
C TYR A 70 0.40 0.70 -1.20
N GLY A 71 1.53 0.44 -1.87
CA GLY A 71 2.14 1.37 -2.80
C GLY A 71 2.67 2.64 -2.14
N ILE A 72 3.13 2.55 -0.88
CA ILE A 72 3.74 3.67 -0.15
C ILE A 72 5.22 3.77 -0.51
N GLY A 73 5.95 2.66 -0.40
CA GLY A 73 7.37 2.57 -0.72
C GLY A 73 7.63 1.66 -1.91
N GLU A 74 8.79 1.82 -2.49
CA GLU A 74 9.30 1.03 -3.61
C GLU A 74 10.74 0.60 -3.33
N THR A 75 11.18 -0.46 -4.00
CA THR A 75 12.53 -1.03 -3.87
C THR A 75 13.42 -0.63 -5.05
N LEU A 76 14.72 -0.81 -4.93
CA LEU A 76 15.66 -0.56 -6.03
C LEU A 76 15.40 -1.49 -7.22
N PHE A 77 15.00 -2.72 -6.95
CA PHE A 77 14.68 -3.75 -7.92
C PHE A 77 13.33 -4.38 -7.59
N HIS A 78 12.69 -5.01 -8.56
CA HIS A 78 11.48 -5.78 -8.35
C HIS A 78 11.49 -7.08 -9.14
N TYR A 79 10.57 -7.98 -8.84
CA TYR A 79 10.33 -9.16 -9.66
C TYR A 79 9.28 -8.87 -10.73
N SER A 80 9.58 -9.20 -11.98
CA SER A 80 8.62 -9.18 -13.09
C SER A 80 7.56 -10.28 -12.94
N ASP A 81 6.56 -10.26 -13.82
CA ASP A 81 5.55 -11.33 -13.89
C ASP A 81 6.17 -12.72 -14.24
N SER A 82 7.35 -12.74 -14.86
CA SER A 82 8.13 -13.95 -15.15
C SER A 82 9.09 -14.36 -14.03
N MET A 83 9.04 -13.69 -12.88
CA MET A 83 9.93 -13.90 -11.74
C MET A 83 11.40 -13.59 -12.01
N GLU A 84 11.68 -12.72 -12.97
CA GLU A 84 13.00 -12.16 -13.21
C GLU A 84 13.18 -10.86 -12.42
N ILE A 85 14.41 -10.59 -11.95
CA ILE A 85 14.70 -9.35 -11.24
C ILE A 85 14.95 -8.26 -12.28
N GLU A 86 14.19 -7.16 -12.15
CA GLU A 86 14.27 -5.99 -13.01
C GLU A 86 14.57 -4.74 -12.18
N PRO A 87 15.33 -3.76 -12.74
CA PRO A 87 15.48 -2.44 -12.13
C PRO A 87 14.13 -1.75 -11.94
N TRP A 88 13.98 -0.98 -10.82
CA TRP A 88 12.77 -0.21 -10.52
C TRP A 88 13.08 1.23 -10.14
N LEU A 89 13.50 1.52 -8.89
CA LEU A 89 14.08 2.82 -8.56
C LEU A 89 15.50 2.97 -9.16
N ALA A 90 16.18 1.86 -9.36
CA ALA A 90 17.37 1.78 -10.18
C ALA A 90 17.00 1.90 -11.67
N GLU A 91 17.80 2.63 -12.44
CA GLU A 91 17.78 2.65 -13.89
C GLU A 91 18.61 1.51 -14.47
N SER A 92 19.78 1.25 -13.84
CA SER A 92 20.71 0.22 -14.25
C SER A 92 21.59 -0.25 -13.10
N TYR A 93 22.29 -1.36 -13.32
CA TYR A 93 23.27 -1.88 -12.38
C TYR A 93 24.42 -2.57 -13.09
N GLU A 94 25.56 -2.67 -12.41
CA GLU A 94 26.76 -3.36 -12.88
C GLU A 94 27.43 -4.09 -11.70
N LEU A 95 27.80 -5.34 -11.88
CA LEU A 95 28.70 -6.04 -10.99
C LEU A 95 30.14 -5.71 -11.43
N VAL A 96 30.80 -4.80 -10.72
CA VAL A 96 32.14 -4.30 -11.06
C VAL A 96 33.20 -5.36 -10.79
N ASP A 97 33.06 -6.07 -9.69
CA ASP A 97 33.83 -7.22 -9.28
C ASP A 97 32.99 -8.12 -8.34
N ASP A 98 33.54 -9.22 -7.85
CA ASP A 98 32.81 -10.23 -7.05
C ASP A 98 32.10 -9.67 -5.82
N THR A 99 32.51 -8.50 -5.31
CA THR A 99 31.98 -7.90 -4.08
C THR A 99 31.50 -6.45 -4.27
N THR A 100 31.64 -5.89 -5.46
CA THR A 100 31.33 -4.47 -5.72
C THR A 100 30.23 -4.33 -6.75
N TRP A 101 29.11 -3.76 -6.33
CA TRP A 101 27.96 -3.45 -7.16
C TRP A 101 27.84 -1.93 -7.36
N ARG A 102 27.64 -1.51 -8.59
CA ARG A 102 27.31 -0.12 -8.94
C ARG A 102 25.88 -0.06 -9.44
N ILE A 103 25.07 0.79 -8.82
CA ILE A 103 23.65 0.95 -9.12
C ILE A 103 23.43 2.42 -9.50
N THR A 104 22.86 2.67 -10.67
CA THR A 104 22.47 4.01 -11.12
C THR A 104 20.98 4.19 -10.89
N LEU A 105 20.56 5.27 -10.24
CA LEU A 105 19.18 5.60 -9.95
C LEU A 105 18.54 6.37 -11.10
N HIS A 106 17.21 6.24 -11.27
CA HIS A 106 16.47 7.14 -12.14
C HIS A 106 16.51 8.58 -11.64
N GLU A 107 16.67 9.51 -12.56
CA GLU A 107 16.58 10.94 -12.26
C GLU A 107 15.13 11.39 -12.03
N GLY A 108 14.95 12.38 -11.17
CA GLY A 108 13.66 13.06 -10.97
C GLY A 108 12.67 12.35 -10.06
N ILE A 109 13.08 11.29 -9.37
CA ILE A 109 12.26 10.66 -8.34
C ILE A 109 12.26 11.53 -7.08
N SER A 110 11.08 11.66 -6.44
CA SER A 110 10.95 12.34 -5.15
C SER A 110 10.14 11.48 -4.18
N PHE A 111 10.50 11.56 -2.91
CA PHE A 111 9.70 11.04 -1.82
C PHE A 111 8.42 11.88 -1.62
N THR A 112 7.44 11.33 -0.95
CA THR A 112 6.21 12.04 -0.58
C THR A 112 6.43 13.17 0.44
N SER A 113 7.61 13.24 1.07
CA SER A 113 8.10 14.37 1.87
C SER A 113 8.49 15.59 1.01
N GLY A 114 8.77 15.39 -0.29
CA GLY A 114 9.29 16.38 -1.22
C GLY A 114 10.81 16.34 -1.38
N ARG A 115 11.56 15.55 -0.60
CA ARG A 115 12.99 15.31 -0.81
C ARG A 115 13.21 14.54 -2.11
N THR A 116 14.25 14.90 -2.86
CA THR A 116 14.67 14.14 -4.05
C THR A 116 15.32 12.82 -3.62
N LEU A 117 15.03 11.73 -4.34
CA LEU A 117 15.75 10.48 -4.23
C LEU A 117 17.08 10.61 -4.94
N ASP A 118 18.16 10.48 -4.19
CA ASP A 118 19.55 10.44 -4.66
C ASP A 118 20.32 9.29 -4.00
N ALA A 119 21.58 9.13 -4.36
CA ALA A 119 22.40 8.06 -3.81
C ALA A 119 22.61 8.19 -2.29
N GLU A 120 22.66 9.41 -1.76
CA GLU A 120 22.80 9.64 -0.32
C GLU A 120 21.53 9.19 0.43
N ALA A 121 20.34 9.48 -0.11
CA ALA A 121 19.08 9.02 0.48
C ALA A 121 18.97 7.48 0.49
N VAL A 122 19.43 6.81 -0.57
CA VAL A 122 19.50 5.34 -0.62
C VAL A 122 20.50 4.81 0.41
N LYS A 123 21.67 5.41 0.51
CA LYS A 123 22.69 5.04 1.50
C LYS A 123 22.16 5.17 2.92
N GLU A 124 21.62 6.34 3.30
CA GLU A 124 21.00 6.56 4.63
C GLU A 124 19.94 5.47 4.95
N CYS A 125 19.09 5.14 3.97
CA CYS A 125 18.06 4.14 4.13
C CYS A 125 18.62 2.73 4.32
N LEU A 126 19.58 2.30 3.49
CA LEU A 126 20.17 0.96 3.60
C LEU A 126 21.08 0.83 4.84
N GLU A 127 21.79 1.86 5.24
CA GLU A 127 22.57 1.86 6.49
C GLU A 127 21.67 1.70 7.72
N ASN A 128 20.55 2.40 7.75
CA ASN A 128 19.54 2.19 8.80
C ASN A 128 18.96 0.80 8.75
N LEU A 129 18.60 0.29 7.57
CA LEU A 129 18.07 -1.06 7.39
C LEU A 129 18.98 -2.13 7.99
N ILE A 130 20.27 -2.11 7.63
CA ILE A 130 21.25 -3.09 8.16
C ILE A 130 21.55 -2.93 9.65
N ALA A 131 21.25 -1.75 10.21
CA ALA A 131 21.45 -1.49 11.64
C ALA A 131 20.29 -2.03 12.50
N VAL A 132 19.05 -2.00 11.99
CA VAL A 132 17.87 -2.27 12.82
C VAL A 132 17.09 -3.53 12.43
N HIS A 133 17.10 -3.95 11.17
CA HIS A 133 16.31 -5.08 10.69
C HIS A 133 17.03 -6.42 10.94
N ASP A 134 16.36 -7.37 11.58
CA ASP A 134 16.93 -8.65 12.05
C ASP A 134 17.65 -9.46 10.95
N ARG A 135 17.12 -9.47 9.73
CA ARG A 135 17.65 -10.26 8.62
C ARG A 135 18.66 -9.50 7.75
N ALA A 136 18.43 -8.19 7.54
CA ALA A 136 19.09 -7.44 6.49
C ALA A 136 20.63 -7.50 6.53
N ARG A 137 21.23 -7.36 7.71
CA ARG A 137 22.68 -7.50 7.87
C ARG A 137 23.19 -8.87 7.39
N GLY A 138 22.47 -9.93 7.73
CA GLY A 138 22.85 -11.31 7.39
C GLY A 138 22.67 -11.60 5.89
N ASP A 139 21.62 -11.07 5.28
CA ASP A 139 21.28 -11.30 3.88
C ASP A 139 22.18 -10.46 2.95
N LEU A 140 22.29 -9.15 3.20
CA LEU A 140 22.97 -8.18 2.33
C LEU A 140 24.49 -8.25 2.44
N LYS A 141 25.05 -8.57 3.62
CA LYS A 141 26.51 -8.60 3.86
C LYS A 141 27.22 -7.33 3.43
N ILE A 142 26.55 -6.17 3.55
CA ILE A 142 27.13 -4.88 3.15
C ILE A 142 28.22 -4.49 4.14
N GLU A 143 29.41 -4.21 3.60
CA GLU A 143 30.56 -3.66 4.32
C GLU A 143 30.53 -2.12 4.31
N SER A 144 30.29 -1.53 3.12
CA SER A 144 30.18 -0.09 2.97
C SER A 144 29.31 0.31 1.77
N ILE A 145 28.79 1.54 1.81
CA ILE A 145 28.01 2.14 0.74
C ILE A 145 28.63 3.50 0.43
N GLU A 146 28.96 3.72 -0.85
CA GLU A 146 29.38 5.02 -1.37
C GLU A 146 28.24 5.64 -2.16
N ALA A 147 28.08 6.97 -2.06
CA ALA A 147 27.06 7.74 -2.74
C ALA A 147 27.70 8.88 -3.54
N ASP A 148 27.40 8.95 -4.84
CA ASP A 148 27.83 10.02 -5.72
C ASP A 148 26.70 10.39 -6.69
N GLY A 149 25.99 11.48 -6.42
CA GLY A 149 24.87 11.96 -7.22
C GLY A 149 23.73 10.93 -7.31
N LEU A 150 23.63 10.23 -8.43
CA LEU A 150 22.65 9.15 -8.66
C LEU A 150 23.31 7.76 -8.64
N ILE A 151 24.58 7.65 -8.29
CA ILE A 151 25.33 6.39 -8.29
C ILE A 151 25.51 5.92 -6.85
N VAL A 152 24.96 4.74 -6.56
CA VAL A 152 25.19 4.00 -5.32
C VAL A 152 26.19 2.88 -5.59
N THR A 153 27.30 2.87 -4.87
CA THR A 153 28.27 1.76 -4.94
C THR A 153 28.21 0.99 -3.63
N ILE A 154 27.85 -0.29 -3.72
CA ILE A 154 27.75 -1.20 -2.57
C ILE A 154 28.93 -2.15 -2.58
N HIS A 155 29.68 -2.16 -1.47
CA HIS A 155 30.74 -3.14 -1.21
C HIS A 155 30.22 -4.17 -0.21
N THR A 156 30.38 -5.46 -0.49
CA THR A 156 29.97 -6.55 0.37
C THR A 156 31.19 -7.25 1.00
N GLU A 157 31.04 -7.75 2.22
CA GLU A 157 32.12 -8.47 2.96
C GLU A 157 32.61 -9.73 2.22
N GLN A 158 31.79 -10.28 1.35
CA GLN A 158 32.02 -11.47 0.53
C GLN A 158 31.11 -11.45 -0.69
N PRO A 159 31.35 -12.26 -1.72
CA PRO A 159 30.43 -12.36 -2.85
C PRO A 159 28.99 -12.69 -2.41
N VAL A 160 28.01 -11.85 -2.85
CA VAL A 160 26.58 -12.03 -2.60
C VAL A 160 25.85 -12.07 -3.93
N PRO A 161 25.78 -13.24 -4.62
CA PRO A 161 25.11 -13.32 -5.94
C PRO A 161 23.63 -12.98 -5.90
N ALA A 162 22.98 -13.11 -4.72
CA ALA A 162 21.58 -12.82 -4.53
C ALA A 162 21.30 -11.36 -4.06
N LEU A 163 22.30 -10.45 -4.11
CA LEU A 163 22.15 -9.09 -3.59
C LEU A 163 20.95 -8.36 -4.17
N LEU A 164 20.74 -8.43 -5.50
CA LEU A 164 19.60 -7.77 -6.14
C LEU A 164 18.26 -8.34 -5.70
N SER A 165 18.21 -9.66 -5.44
CA SER A 165 17.04 -10.34 -4.88
C SER A 165 16.72 -9.82 -3.47
N TYR A 166 17.73 -9.67 -2.63
CA TYR A 166 17.56 -9.09 -1.29
C TYR A 166 17.16 -7.62 -1.33
N LEU A 167 17.69 -6.84 -2.29
CA LEU A 167 17.29 -5.44 -2.50
C LEU A 167 15.88 -5.32 -3.13
N SER A 168 15.26 -6.42 -3.55
CA SER A 168 13.87 -6.51 -3.98
C SER A 168 12.92 -6.99 -2.86
N ASP A 169 13.46 -7.45 -1.72
CA ASP A 169 12.65 -7.87 -0.57
C ASP A 169 11.90 -6.65 0.01
N PRO A 170 10.68 -6.82 0.53
CA PRO A 170 9.91 -5.72 1.12
C PRO A 170 10.62 -4.88 2.17
N TYR A 171 11.53 -5.45 2.95
CA TYR A 171 12.35 -4.67 3.88
C TYR A 171 13.28 -3.68 3.16
N GLY A 172 13.63 -3.96 1.90
CA GLY A 172 14.46 -3.11 1.05
C GLY A 172 13.74 -1.89 0.44
N CYS A 173 12.50 -1.60 0.85
CA CYS A 173 11.82 -0.36 0.45
C CYS A 173 12.65 0.86 0.83
N ILE A 174 12.84 1.77 -0.11
CA ILE A 174 13.54 3.01 0.11
C ILE A 174 12.56 4.06 0.63
N ILE A 175 12.86 4.59 1.82
CA ILE A 175 12.11 5.65 2.49
C ILE A 175 13.00 6.84 2.83
N ASP A 176 12.42 8.01 3.00
CA ASP A 176 13.15 9.20 3.42
C ASP A 176 13.48 9.14 4.92
N MET A 177 14.74 8.83 5.22
CA MET A 177 15.22 8.74 6.61
C MET A 177 15.25 10.09 7.31
N GLN A 178 15.34 11.21 6.57
CA GLN A 178 15.31 12.55 7.17
C GLN A 178 13.89 12.97 7.57
N ALA A 179 12.85 12.50 6.86
CA ALA A 179 11.46 12.65 7.31
C ALA A 179 11.16 11.76 8.52
N GLY A 180 11.86 10.63 8.65
CA GLY A 180 11.70 9.67 9.73
C GLY A 180 10.38 8.90 9.66
N VAL A 181 10.10 8.19 10.75
CA VAL A 181 8.82 7.52 10.99
C VAL A 181 7.99 8.41 11.92
N THR A 182 6.76 8.71 11.55
CA THR A 182 5.86 9.53 12.37
C THR A 182 5.34 8.74 13.57
N ASP A 183 4.77 9.43 14.59
CA ASP A 183 4.25 8.79 15.80
C ASP A 183 3.15 7.75 15.54
N ASP A 184 2.44 7.89 14.42
CA ASP A 184 1.43 6.93 13.95
C ASP A 184 2.00 5.83 13.04
N GLY A 185 3.34 5.74 12.90
CA GLY A 185 4.03 4.72 12.14
C GLY A 185 4.03 4.92 10.63
N ASN A 186 3.74 6.14 10.14
CA ASN A 186 3.77 6.47 8.73
C ASN A 186 5.19 6.81 8.27
N VAL A 187 5.48 6.60 6.98
CA VAL A 187 6.76 6.89 6.33
C VAL A 187 6.57 7.64 5.02
N ALA A 188 7.60 8.38 4.62
CA ALA A 188 7.66 9.02 3.32
C ALA A 188 8.39 8.11 2.31
N GLY A 189 7.64 7.43 1.46
CA GLY A 189 8.16 6.61 0.37
C GLY A 189 8.08 7.30 -0.98
N THR A 190 8.45 6.57 -2.04
CA THR A 190 8.44 7.04 -3.44
C THR A 190 7.21 6.62 -4.22
N GLY A 191 6.34 5.81 -3.61
CA GLY A 191 5.27 5.08 -4.28
C GLY A 191 4.11 5.94 -4.77
N PRO A 192 3.15 5.33 -5.51
CA PRO A 192 1.98 5.99 -6.08
C PRO A 192 0.97 6.47 -5.03
N TYR A 193 1.08 6.02 -3.79
CA TYR A 193 0.22 6.43 -2.68
C TYR A 193 1.04 6.91 -1.49
N ARG A 194 0.42 7.77 -0.67
CA ARG A 194 0.94 8.15 0.65
C ARG A 194 -0.14 7.89 1.70
N ALA A 195 0.24 7.38 2.85
CA ALA A 195 -0.67 7.28 3.98
C ALA A 195 -0.91 8.68 4.57
N VAL A 196 -2.15 8.97 4.92
CA VAL A 196 -2.56 10.20 5.60
C VAL A 196 -3.09 9.91 6.99
N GLN A 197 -3.40 8.65 7.28
CA GLN A 197 -3.83 8.17 8.57
C GLN A 197 -3.43 6.71 8.69
N VAL A 198 -2.77 6.37 9.78
CA VAL A 198 -2.39 5.01 10.14
C VAL A 198 -2.97 4.73 11.52
N GLU A 199 -3.87 3.77 11.62
CA GLU A 199 -4.54 3.39 12.88
C GLU A 199 -4.30 1.91 13.14
N THR A 200 -3.44 1.62 14.08
CA THR A 200 -3.16 0.25 14.52
C THR A 200 -4.46 -0.52 14.78
N ASP A 201 -4.56 -1.75 14.29
CA ASP A 201 -5.73 -2.63 14.38
C ASP A 201 -7.01 -2.16 13.65
N GLN A 202 -7.02 -1.00 13.06
CA GLN A 202 -8.18 -0.47 12.33
C GLN A 202 -7.90 -0.39 10.83
N GLY A 203 -6.71 0.08 10.45
CA GLY A 203 -6.28 0.20 9.07
C GLY A 203 -5.58 1.51 8.77
N LEU A 204 -5.44 1.82 7.50
CA LEU A 204 -4.84 3.06 7.03
C LEU A 204 -5.67 3.68 5.91
N THR A 205 -5.57 4.99 5.80
CA THR A 205 -6.15 5.75 4.69
C THR A 205 -5.02 6.24 3.80
N LEU A 206 -5.13 5.92 2.53
CA LEU A 206 -4.18 6.30 1.50
C LEU A 206 -4.78 7.34 0.58
N VAL A 207 -3.96 8.26 0.13
CA VAL A 207 -4.29 9.19 -0.95
C VAL A 207 -3.25 9.07 -2.05
N LYS A 208 -3.66 9.40 -3.27
CA LYS A 208 -2.78 9.38 -4.43
C LYS A 208 -1.58 10.31 -4.23
N ASN A 209 -0.42 9.90 -4.69
CA ASN A 209 0.75 10.74 -4.83
C ASN A 209 0.72 11.41 -6.22
N ASP A 210 0.31 12.67 -6.26
CA ASP A 210 0.18 13.42 -7.52
C ASP A 210 1.54 13.64 -8.20
N ASN A 211 2.64 13.55 -7.44
CA ASN A 211 4.00 13.69 -7.93
C ASN A 211 4.69 12.33 -8.20
N TYR A 212 3.91 11.26 -8.33
CA TYR A 212 4.47 9.95 -8.58
C TYR A 212 5.28 9.91 -9.89
N TRP A 213 6.54 9.56 -9.76
CA TRP A 213 7.55 9.63 -10.82
C TRP A 213 7.19 8.77 -12.04
N ASN A 214 6.61 7.60 -11.85
CA ASN A 214 6.29 6.62 -12.90
C ASN A 214 4.86 6.77 -13.46
N ALA A 215 4.16 7.85 -13.18
CA ALA A 215 2.79 8.05 -13.65
C ALA A 215 2.66 8.07 -15.18
N LYS A 216 3.73 8.45 -15.90
CA LYS A 216 3.79 8.50 -17.37
C LYS A 216 4.23 7.19 -18.03
N ALA A 217 4.90 6.32 -17.28
CA ALA A 217 5.42 5.04 -17.79
C ALA A 217 4.38 3.92 -17.80
N ARG A 218 3.15 4.19 -17.36
CA ARG A 218 2.06 3.23 -17.55
C ARG A 218 1.75 3.15 -19.04
N PRO A 219 2.11 2.04 -19.73
CA PRO A 219 1.58 1.82 -21.06
C PRO A 219 0.05 1.89 -20.95
N ASP A 220 -0.61 2.45 -21.97
CA ASP A 220 -2.07 2.45 -22.09
C ASP A 220 -2.55 0.97 -22.13
N ARG A 221 -2.52 0.33 -20.96
CA ARG A 221 -3.00 -1.03 -20.79
C ARG A 221 -4.50 -0.98 -21.01
N SER A 222 -4.91 -1.73 -22.01
CA SER A 222 -6.25 -1.83 -22.58
C SER A 222 -7.35 -1.63 -21.53
N LYS A 223 -8.45 -1.01 -21.93
CA LYS A 223 -9.65 -0.69 -21.14
C LYS A 223 -10.23 -1.85 -20.29
N ASN A 224 -9.63 -3.04 -20.37
CA ASN A 224 -10.07 -4.27 -19.73
C ASN A 224 -9.12 -4.79 -18.61
N ASP A 225 -8.09 -4.04 -18.18
CA ASP A 225 -7.27 -4.43 -17.03
C ASP A 225 -8.06 -4.19 -15.73
N PRO A 226 -8.42 -5.26 -14.97
CA PRO A 226 -9.15 -5.11 -13.71
C PRO A 226 -8.36 -4.29 -12.67
N ARG A 227 -7.03 -4.11 -12.86
CA ARG A 227 -6.17 -3.27 -12.03
C ARG A 227 -6.36 -1.76 -12.31
N ARG A 228 -7.06 -1.38 -13.38
CA ARG A 228 -7.34 0.01 -13.76
C ARG A 228 -8.27 0.75 -12.79
N ARG A 229 -8.88 0.06 -11.83
CA ARG A 229 -9.77 0.66 -10.82
C ARG A 229 -9.05 1.44 -9.72
N TYR A 230 -7.73 1.49 -9.75
CA TYR A 230 -6.92 2.13 -8.71
C TYR A 230 -6.48 3.56 -9.05
N ASP A 231 -6.89 4.12 -10.18
CA ASP A 231 -6.21 5.27 -10.77
C ASP A 231 -6.72 6.65 -10.37
N ASP A 232 -7.86 6.78 -9.70
CA ASP A 232 -8.45 8.10 -9.50
C ASP A 232 -8.81 8.51 -8.06
N ASP A 233 -8.76 7.61 -7.05
CA ASP A 233 -9.39 7.93 -5.77
C ASP A 233 -8.63 7.34 -4.57
N GLY A 234 -8.91 7.87 -3.37
CA GLY A 234 -8.33 7.41 -2.13
C GLY A 234 -8.62 5.93 -1.83
N VAL A 235 -7.65 5.23 -1.26
CA VAL A 235 -7.77 3.84 -0.85
C VAL A 235 -7.82 3.78 0.67
N THR A 236 -8.87 3.18 1.22
CA THR A 236 -8.94 2.87 2.65
C THR A 236 -8.69 1.39 2.86
N VAL A 237 -7.63 1.05 3.57
CA VAL A 237 -7.33 -0.31 3.99
C VAL A 237 -7.85 -0.51 5.40
N ARG A 238 -8.69 -1.52 5.61
CA ARG A 238 -9.26 -1.83 6.93
C ARG A 238 -8.94 -3.26 7.31
N ARG A 239 -8.67 -3.49 8.61
CA ARG A 239 -8.52 -4.84 9.16
C ARG A 239 -9.79 -5.66 8.90
N ALA A 240 -9.63 -6.87 8.37
CA ALA A 240 -10.73 -7.83 8.28
C ALA A 240 -11.18 -8.23 9.69
N ARG A 241 -12.44 -7.96 10.06
CA ARG A 241 -12.98 -8.42 11.34
C ARG A 241 -13.00 -9.95 11.38
N ARG A 242 -12.54 -10.57 12.46
CA ARG A 242 -12.71 -12.02 12.70
C ARG A 242 -14.18 -12.37 12.50
N GLY A 243 -14.49 -13.27 11.55
CA GLY A 243 -15.84 -13.74 11.27
C GLY A 243 -16.50 -13.19 10.00
N VAL A 244 -15.94 -12.20 9.34
CA VAL A 244 -16.37 -11.82 7.99
C VAL A 244 -15.63 -12.72 7.00
N ARG A 245 -16.35 -13.65 6.34
CA ARG A 245 -15.77 -14.41 5.23
C ARG A 245 -15.34 -13.41 4.17
N PRO A 246 -14.08 -13.47 3.66
CA PRO A 246 -13.71 -12.65 2.53
C PRO A 246 -14.70 -12.91 1.40
N ALA A 247 -15.14 -11.85 0.73
CA ALA A 247 -15.92 -11.99 -0.49
C ALA A 247 -15.04 -12.75 -1.49
N VAL A 248 -15.37 -14.02 -1.73
CA VAL A 248 -14.75 -14.81 -2.78
C VAL A 248 -15.22 -14.18 -4.09
N PHE A 249 -14.34 -13.52 -4.80
CA PHE A 249 -14.57 -13.17 -6.19
C PHE A 249 -14.69 -14.48 -6.97
N GLN A 250 -15.90 -14.93 -7.22
CA GLN A 250 -16.13 -15.94 -8.23
C GLN A 250 -15.86 -15.29 -9.59
N SER A 251 -14.74 -15.64 -10.19
CA SER A 251 -14.52 -15.37 -11.59
C SER A 251 -15.55 -16.18 -12.38
N ASP A 252 -16.39 -15.52 -13.14
CA ASP A 252 -17.28 -16.19 -14.08
C ASP A 252 -16.44 -17.06 -15.04
N PRO A 253 -16.91 -18.27 -15.37
CA PRO A 253 -16.19 -19.14 -16.28
C PRO A 253 -16.12 -18.49 -17.67
N VAL A 254 -14.91 -18.40 -18.21
CA VAL A 254 -14.67 -17.97 -19.58
C VAL A 254 -15.44 -18.94 -20.52
N PRO A 255 -16.33 -18.45 -21.38
CA PRO A 255 -16.98 -19.31 -22.40
C PRO A 255 -15.93 -19.81 -23.38
N ARG A 256 -16.00 -21.12 -23.69
CA ARG A 256 -15.14 -21.81 -24.66
C ARG A 256 -15.43 -21.37 -26.08
#